data_3014f0b0a0d81da930d527704f7dd968
#
_entry.id   3014f0b0a0d81da930d527704f7dd968
#
_cell.length_a   1.000
_cell.length_b   1.000
_cell.length_c   1.000
_cell.angle_alpha   90.00
_cell.angle_beta   90.00
_cell.angle_gamma   90.00
#
_symmetry.space_group_name_H-M   'P 1'
#
loop_
_entity.id
_entity.type
_entity.pdbx_description
1 polymer ?
#
loop_
_entity_poly.entity_id
_entity_poly.type
_entity_poly.pdbx_seq_one_letter_code
_entity_poly.pdbx_strand_id
1 'polypeptide(L)'
;GQNWDWRSECVETGIVLRVRNNNGPDFVTFVEAGGLARSGFNEAGISITANYLECERDYKKLGVPLGLVRRKVLEQEHFAKAIKA
;
A
#
# COMPACT_ATOMS: atom_id res chain seq x y z
N GLY A 1 -10.05 8.01 -6.82
CA GLY A 1 -8.83 8.81 -6.97
C GLY A 1 -8.20 9.16 -5.64
N GLN A 2 -6.99 9.64 -5.68
CA GLN A 2 -6.22 9.98 -4.49
C GLN A 2 -5.34 11.18 -4.77
N ASN A 3 -5.31 12.13 -3.84
CA ASN A 3 -4.28 13.14 -3.75
C ASN A 3 -3.38 12.80 -2.57
N TRP A 4 -2.13 12.51 -2.86
CA TRP A 4 -1.19 12.10 -1.83
C TRP A 4 -0.30 13.27 -1.41
N ASP A 5 -0.24 13.50 -0.11
CA ASP A 5 0.41 14.66 0.49
C ASP A 5 1.38 14.19 1.56
N TRP A 6 2.67 14.32 1.30
CA TRP A 6 3.71 13.83 2.18
C TRP A 6 4.92 14.76 2.11
N ARG A 7 6.05 14.31 2.61
CA ARG A 7 7.29 15.11 2.62
C ARG A 7 7.81 15.35 1.20
N SER A 8 8.26 16.56 0.93
CA SER A 8 8.75 16.95 -0.41
C SER A 8 9.97 16.13 -0.86
N GLU A 9 10.79 15.66 0.06
CA GLU A 9 11.95 14.82 -0.22
C GLU A 9 11.56 13.50 -0.90
N CYS A 10 10.35 13.02 -0.66
CA CYS A 10 9.86 11.78 -1.25
C CYS A 10 9.54 11.88 -2.74
N VAL A 11 9.49 13.07 -3.31
CA VAL A 11 9.26 13.25 -4.76
C VAL A 11 10.37 12.59 -5.58
N GLU A 12 11.62 12.73 -5.15
CA GLU A 12 12.76 12.17 -5.86
C GLU A 12 12.93 10.66 -5.65
N THR A 13 12.33 10.11 -4.59
CA THR A 13 12.43 8.69 -4.25
C THR A 13 11.23 7.87 -4.67
N GLY A 14 10.19 8.52 -5.19
CA GLY A 14 8.98 7.84 -5.65
C GLY A 14 9.22 6.99 -6.89
N ILE A 15 8.72 5.78 -6.88
CA ILE A 15 8.81 4.86 -8.01
C ILE A 15 7.45 4.19 -8.25
N VAL A 16 7.25 3.71 -9.47
CA VAL A 16 6.16 2.80 -9.80
C VAL A 16 6.76 1.40 -9.90
N LEU A 17 6.37 0.54 -8.99
CA LEU A 17 6.90 -0.81 -8.88
C LEU A 17 5.88 -1.80 -9.42
N ARG A 18 6.29 -2.59 -10.41
CA ARG A 18 5.52 -3.72 -10.89
C ARG A 18 6.08 -4.99 -10.27
N VAL A 19 5.25 -5.71 -9.54
CA VAL A 19 5.64 -6.95 -8.86
C VAL A 19 4.97 -8.14 -9.55
N ARG A 20 5.77 -9.07 -10.00
CA ARG A 20 5.30 -10.37 -10.47
C ARG A 20 5.33 -11.34 -9.31
N ASN A 21 4.16 -11.87 -8.97
CA ASN A 21 4.01 -12.72 -7.80
C ASN A 21 3.71 -14.15 -8.21
N ASN A 22 4.56 -15.09 -7.79
CA ASN A 22 4.38 -16.51 -8.12
C ASN A 22 3.25 -17.18 -7.33
N ASN A 23 2.91 -16.63 -6.17
CA ASN A 23 1.93 -17.22 -5.23
C ASN A 23 0.64 -16.41 -5.10
N GLY A 24 0.42 -15.44 -5.97
CA GLY A 24 -0.76 -14.58 -5.93
C GLY A 24 -0.82 -13.68 -7.15
N PRO A 25 -1.73 -12.69 -7.17
CA PRO A 25 -1.85 -11.77 -8.31
C PRO A 25 -0.63 -10.87 -8.43
N ASP A 26 -0.27 -10.56 -9.66
CA ASP A 26 0.69 -9.51 -9.94
C ASP A 26 0.06 -8.17 -9.58
N PHE A 27 0.87 -7.21 -9.16
CA PHE A 27 0.37 -5.89 -8.82
C PHE A 27 1.35 -4.78 -9.21
N VAL A 28 0.79 -3.58 -9.30
CA VAL A 28 1.55 -2.34 -9.53
C VAL A 28 1.28 -1.43 -8.35
N THR A 29 2.30 -0.87 -7.77
CA THR A 29 2.18 0.06 -6.66
C THR A 29 3.08 1.26 -6.84
N PHE A 30 2.60 2.43 -6.42
CA PHE A 30 3.45 3.59 -6.20
C PHE A 30 4.03 3.48 -4.78
N VAL A 31 5.33 3.71 -4.67
CA VAL A 31 6.03 3.58 -3.39
C VAL A 31 7.34 4.38 -3.45
N GLU A 32 7.86 4.81 -2.32
CA GLU A 32 9.22 5.32 -2.24
C GLU A 32 10.22 4.16 -2.31
N ALA A 33 11.38 4.40 -2.91
CA ALA A 33 12.43 3.40 -2.99
C ALA A 33 12.76 2.83 -1.60
N GLY A 34 12.76 1.52 -1.50
CA GLY A 34 12.93 0.81 -0.22
C GLY A 34 11.65 0.51 0.53
N GLY A 35 10.52 1.08 0.11
CA GLY A 35 9.22 0.78 0.70
C GLY A 35 8.57 -0.47 0.12
N LEU A 36 7.53 -0.97 0.78
CA LEU A 36 6.83 -2.20 0.37
C LEU A 36 5.63 -1.93 -0.53
N ALA A 37 4.79 -0.98 -0.19
CA ALA A 37 3.65 -0.55 -0.99
C ALA A 37 2.99 0.70 -0.38
N ARG A 38 2.40 1.51 -1.25
CA ARG A 38 1.52 2.61 -0.83
C ARG A 38 0.17 2.51 -1.50
N SER A 39 0.03 3.05 -2.70
CA SER A 39 -1.20 2.96 -3.49
C SER A 39 -0.95 2.04 -4.67
N GLY A 40 -1.97 1.35 -5.12
CA GLY A 40 -1.79 0.47 -6.27
C GLY A 40 -3.01 -0.37 -6.57
N PHE A 41 -2.81 -1.29 -7.49
CA PHE A 41 -3.85 -2.24 -7.91
C PHE A 41 -3.21 -3.57 -8.32
N ASN A 42 -4.01 -4.62 -8.29
CA ASN A 42 -3.57 -5.94 -8.72
C ASN A 42 -4.40 -6.46 -9.90
N GLU A 43 -3.95 -7.55 -10.49
CA GLU A 43 -4.63 -8.17 -11.64
C GLU A 43 -5.96 -8.83 -11.26
N ALA A 44 -6.22 -9.08 -9.98
CA ALA A 44 -7.51 -9.59 -9.51
C ALA A 44 -8.58 -8.49 -9.39
N GLY A 45 -8.26 -7.23 -9.70
CA GLY A 45 -9.21 -6.13 -9.67
C GLY A 45 -9.30 -5.41 -8.32
N ILE A 46 -8.36 -5.68 -7.41
CA ILE A 46 -8.29 -5.00 -6.11
C ILE A 46 -7.38 -3.79 -6.23
N SER A 47 -7.86 -2.65 -5.74
CA SER A 47 -7.04 -1.44 -5.67
C SER A 47 -7.07 -0.86 -4.26
N ILE A 48 -6.03 -0.14 -3.91
CA ILE A 48 -5.91 0.55 -2.62
C ILE A 48 -5.42 1.97 -2.84
N THR A 49 -6.11 2.91 -2.20
CA THR A 49 -5.67 4.30 -2.07
C THR A 49 -5.75 4.69 -0.61
N ALA A 50 -4.92 5.62 -0.19
CA ALA A 50 -4.88 6.01 1.21
C ALA A 50 -4.39 7.44 1.35
N ASN A 51 -4.87 8.12 2.39
CA ASN A 51 -4.40 9.43 2.81
C ASN A 51 -3.95 9.37 4.26
N TYR A 52 -3.05 10.27 4.63
CA TYR A 52 -2.55 10.35 5.99
C TYR A 52 -3.57 11.08 6.88
N LEU A 53 -3.88 10.44 8.00
CA LEU A 53 -4.71 11.00 9.07
C LEU A 53 -4.08 10.67 10.41
N GLU A 54 -4.21 11.58 11.37
CA GLU A 54 -3.79 11.36 12.75
C GLU A 54 -4.99 11.42 13.69
N CYS A 55 -4.95 10.67 14.76
CA CYS A 55 -5.94 10.74 15.82
C CYS A 55 -5.27 10.65 17.20
N GLU A 56 -6.05 10.91 18.27
CA GLU A 56 -5.54 10.88 19.63
C GLU A 56 -4.99 9.52 20.08
N ARG A 57 -5.40 8.44 19.42
CA ARG A 57 -4.95 7.08 19.73
C ARG A 57 -3.66 6.69 19.03
N ASP A 58 -3.20 7.52 18.09
CA ASP A 58 -1.97 7.23 17.39
C ASP A 58 -0.81 7.21 18.36
N TYR A 59 0.14 6.32 18.11
CA TYR A 59 1.34 6.11 18.92
C TYR A 59 1.11 5.52 20.32
N LYS A 60 -0.13 5.19 20.69
CA LYS A 60 -0.45 4.59 21.99
C LYS A 60 -0.34 3.07 22.01
N LYS A 61 -0.40 2.43 20.85
CA LYS A 61 -0.29 0.97 20.70
C LYS A 61 0.61 0.63 19.54
N LEU A 62 1.37 -0.44 19.68
CA LEU A 62 2.09 -1.03 18.56
C LEU A 62 1.10 -1.73 17.62
N GLY A 63 1.29 -1.53 16.34
CA GLY A 63 0.52 -2.18 15.29
C GLY A 63 1.41 -2.64 14.18
N VAL A 64 0.82 -3.26 13.16
CA VAL A 64 1.55 -3.66 11.96
C VAL A 64 1.84 -2.40 11.13
N PRO A 65 3.07 -2.20 10.65
CA PRO A 65 3.38 -1.06 9.78
C PRO A 65 2.49 -1.02 8.53
N LEU A 66 2.05 0.18 8.16
CA LEU A 66 1.12 0.38 7.04
C LEU A 66 1.64 -0.17 5.71
N GLY A 67 2.95 -0.08 5.46
CA GLY A 67 3.55 -0.65 4.25
C GLY A 67 3.32 -2.14 4.13
N LEU A 68 3.41 -2.87 5.22
CA LEU A 68 3.13 -4.32 5.26
C LEU A 68 1.65 -4.61 5.03
N VAL A 69 0.77 -3.85 5.66
CA VAL A 69 -0.68 -4.01 5.50
C VAL A 69 -1.09 -3.77 4.05
N ARG A 70 -0.62 -2.67 3.46
CA ARG A 70 -0.92 -2.32 2.07
C ARG A 70 -0.39 -3.36 1.10
N ARG A 71 0.82 -3.84 1.32
CA ARG A 71 1.41 -4.91 0.52
C ARG A 71 0.55 -6.17 0.58
N LYS A 72 0.13 -6.56 1.78
CA LYS A 72 -0.70 -7.75 1.98
C LYS A 72 -2.06 -7.64 1.28
N VAL A 73 -2.67 -6.46 1.27
CA VAL A 73 -3.91 -6.21 0.53
C VAL A 73 -3.72 -6.46 -0.96
N LEU A 74 -2.64 -5.94 -1.54
CA LEU A 74 -2.34 -6.09 -2.97
C LEU A 74 -1.97 -7.52 -3.37
N GLU A 75 -1.62 -8.38 -2.42
CA GLU A 75 -1.31 -9.78 -2.65
C GLU A 75 -2.54 -10.69 -2.61
N GLN A 76 -3.74 -10.15 -2.34
CA GLN A 76 -4.97 -10.94 -2.24
C GLN A 76 -5.68 -11.08 -3.60
N GLU A 77 -6.31 -12.23 -3.81
CA GLU A 77 -7.10 -12.52 -5.02
C GLU A 77 -8.57 -12.17 -4.86
N HIS A 78 -9.05 -12.09 -3.62
CA HIS A 78 -10.46 -11.88 -3.31
C HIS A 78 -10.65 -10.66 -2.42
N PHE A 79 -11.63 -9.84 -2.77
CA PHE A 79 -11.92 -8.60 -2.05
C PHE A 79 -12.17 -8.82 -0.55
N ALA A 80 -12.92 -9.85 -0.19
CA ALA A 80 -13.19 -10.16 1.21
C ALA A 80 -11.90 -10.48 2.00
N LYS A 81 -10.95 -11.16 1.37
CA LYS A 81 -9.66 -11.45 1.99
C LYS A 81 -8.80 -10.20 2.12
N ALA A 82 -8.89 -9.30 1.17
CA ALA A 82 -8.19 -8.02 1.24
C ALA A 82 -8.65 -7.17 2.43
N ILE A 83 -9.95 -7.15 2.72
CA ILE A 83 -10.50 -6.44 3.87
C ILE A 83 -9.99 -7.05 5.19
N LYS A 84 -9.83 -8.35 5.25
CA LYS A 84 -9.37 -9.07 6.45
C LYS A 84 -7.84 -9.07 6.60
N ALA A 85 -7.17 -8.64 5.59
CA ALA A 85 -5.71 -8.67 5.60
C ALA A 85 -5.07 -7.76 6.66
#